data_57e8c374cff13e89236cb6fec4c04387
#
_entry.id   57e8c374cff13e89236cb6fec4c04387
#
_cell.length_a   1.000
_cell.length_b   1.000
_cell.length_c   1.000
_cell.angle_alpha   90.00
_cell.angle_beta   90.00
_cell.angle_gamma   90.00
#
_symmetry.space_group_name_H-M   'P 1'
#
loop_
_entity.id
_entity.type
_entity.pdbx_description
1 polymer ?
#
loop_
_entity_poly.entity_id
_entity_poly.type
_entity_poly.pdbx_seq_one_letter_code
_entity_poly.pdbx_strand_id
1 'polypeptide(L)'
;MSFKALNIEMTQELFERSIKGSPKDAIKELLWNAYDADAKNIDVSFGYDGLAGAEMISDIFVKDNGHGIPFELVSEYFGKYGRSQKTYSDKSPNGRIYHGKLGQGRYKSLAIGNFVHWKTTYRAEDTKYYTYEIQILSSSRMNISISEELEPSDATHSGTTVHIHGIPDERINTISKLEENENMLPELLATFAPYLLAYSDITINYNGVTVRPETQIKKQAEKEVVFEKDGEHPIKATVKAIRWKQSLFSKLYICGSSGVVYNEQDYSLLSRNATSIYLLG
;
A
#
# COMPACT_ATOMS: atom_id res chain seq x y z
N MET A 1 -14.31 -12.78 22.11
CA MET A 1 -13.88 -11.40 21.91
C MET A 1 -15.09 -10.50 21.87
N SER A 2 -15.14 -9.46 22.71
CA SER A 2 -16.15 -8.40 22.63
C SER A 2 -15.65 -7.28 21.72
N PHE A 3 -16.57 -6.54 21.07
CA PHE A 3 -16.25 -5.45 20.15
C PHE A 3 -16.86 -4.14 20.66
N LYS A 4 -16.03 -3.09 20.62
CA LYS A 4 -16.45 -1.72 20.92
C LYS A 4 -16.75 -0.98 19.62
N ALA A 5 -17.88 -0.25 19.57
CA ALA A 5 -18.21 0.61 18.45
C ALA A 5 -17.41 1.93 18.53
N LEU A 6 -16.82 2.33 17.42
CA LEU A 6 -16.17 3.63 17.23
C LEU A 6 -16.89 4.39 16.11
N ASN A 7 -17.36 5.60 16.42
CA ASN A 7 -18.03 6.45 15.45
C ASN A 7 -17.01 7.23 14.62
N ILE A 8 -17.21 7.26 13.31
CA ILE A 8 -16.40 8.05 12.38
C ILE A 8 -17.10 9.39 12.17
N GLU A 9 -16.40 10.47 12.50
CA GLU A 9 -16.91 11.82 12.25
C GLU A 9 -16.57 12.26 10.81
N MET A 10 -17.54 12.19 9.93
CA MET A 10 -17.49 12.73 8.57
C MET A 10 -18.88 12.83 7.96
N THR A 11 -19.04 13.64 6.91
CA THR A 11 -20.30 13.63 6.16
C THR A 11 -20.43 12.36 5.33
N GLN A 12 -21.65 11.83 5.21
CA GLN A 12 -21.91 10.63 4.42
C GLN A 12 -21.45 10.79 2.96
N GLU A 13 -21.65 11.97 2.36
CA GLU A 13 -21.22 12.26 0.99
C GLU A 13 -19.71 12.17 0.83
N LEU A 14 -18.94 12.68 1.77
CA LEU A 14 -17.47 12.62 1.72
C LEU A 14 -16.99 11.18 1.85
N PHE A 15 -17.63 10.39 2.71
CA PHE A 15 -17.32 8.97 2.85
C PHE A 15 -17.62 8.19 1.56
N GLU A 16 -18.80 8.41 0.98
CA GLU A 16 -19.21 7.75 -0.27
C GLU A 16 -18.27 8.08 -1.45
N ARG A 17 -17.79 9.32 -1.53
CA ARG A 17 -16.76 9.69 -2.51
C ARG A 17 -15.45 8.95 -2.29
N SER A 18 -15.06 8.70 -1.06
CA SER A 18 -13.79 8.06 -0.73
C SER A 18 -13.75 6.56 -1.02
N ILE A 19 -14.89 5.90 -0.87
CA ILE A 19 -15.03 4.46 -1.20
C ILE A 19 -15.33 4.23 -2.69
N LYS A 20 -15.62 5.28 -3.47
CA LYS A 20 -15.71 5.25 -4.93
C LYS A 20 -14.30 5.16 -5.51
N GLY A 21 -13.67 4.01 -5.37
CA GLY A 21 -12.40 3.68 -5.98
C GLY A 21 -12.54 2.44 -6.85
N SER A 22 -11.59 2.22 -7.74
CA SER A 22 -11.52 0.91 -8.40
C SER A 22 -11.00 -0.12 -7.40
N PRO A 23 -11.44 -1.39 -7.49
CA PRO A 23 -10.85 -2.48 -6.70
C PRO A 23 -9.33 -2.56 -6.84
N LYS A 24 -8.79 -2.24 -8.02
CA LYS A 24 -7.37 -2.14 -8.31
C LYS A 24 -6.66 -1.09 -7.43
N ASP A 25 -7.25 0.10 -7.30
CA ASP A 25 -6.70 1.16 -6.45
C ASP A 25 -6.80 0.80 -4.97
N ALA A 26 -7.84 0.06 -4.58
CA ALA A 26 -7.97 -0.44 -3.23
C ALA A 26 -6.82 -1.40 -2.85
N ILE A 27 -6.47 -2.34 -3.73
CA ILE A 27 -5.31 -3.22 -3.51
C ILE A 27 -4.02 -2.39 -3.39
N LYS A 28 -3.76 -1.45 -4.31
CA LYS A 28 -2.56 -0.60 -4.25
C LYS A 28 -2.48 0.19 -2.94
N GLU A 29 -3.58 0.72 -2.45
CA GLU A 29 -3.61 1.43 -1.16
C GLU A 29 -3.30 0.51 0.04
N LEU A 30 -3.76 -0.72 0.02
CA LEU A 30 -3.42 -1.69 1.07
C LEU A 30 -1.92 -2.03 1.04
N LEU A 31 -1.34 -2.18 -0.15
CA LEU A 31 0.10 -2.37 -0.32
C LEU A 31 0.89 -1.15 0.15
N TRP A 32 0.41 0.09 -0.11
CA TRP A 32 1.00 1.30 0.44
C TRP A 32 0.91 1.37 1.96
N ASN A 33 -0.18 0.93 2.55
CA ASN A 33 -0.30 0.87 4.01
C ASN A 33 0.73 -0.09 4.61
N ALA A 34 0.93 -1.25 3.99
CA ALA A 34 1.95 -2.21 4.40
C ALA A 34 3.38 -1.65 4.23
N TYR A 35 3.67 -0.97 3.11
CA TYR A 35 4.94 -0.29 2.88
C TYR A 35 5.21 0.76 3.97
N ASP A 36 4.21 1.59 4.27
CA ASP A 36 4.28 2.65 5.28
C ASP A 36 4.39 2.10 6.72
N ALA A 37 3.95 0.85 6.94
CA ALA A 37 4.14 0.13 8.19
C ALA A 37 5.51 -0.56 8.31
N ASP A 38 6.48 -0.19 7.48
CA ASP A 38 7.83 -0.77 7.45
C ASP A 38 7.88 -2.27 7.11
N ALA A 39 6.84 -2.81 6.47
CA ALA A 39 6.83 -4.21 6.08
C ALA A 39 7.96 -4.54 5.11
N LYS A 40 8.57 -5.72 5.28
CA LYS A 40 9.56 -6.29 4.37
C LYS A 40 8.92 -7.33 3.44
N ASN A 41 7.89 -8.00 3.91
CA ASN A 41 7.14 -8.97 3.13
C ASN A 41 5.68 -8.58 3.11
N ILE A 42 5.15 -8.46 1.90
CA ILE A 42 3.74 -8.14 1.65
C ILE A 42 3.20 -9.19 0.69
N ASP A 43 2.11 -9.83 1.06
CA ASP A 43 1.51 -10.93 0.30
C ASP A 43 0.04 -10.65 0.01
N VAL A 44 -0.37 -10.79 -1.25
CA VAL A 44 -1.75 -10.72 -1.69
C VAL A 44 -2.17 -12.08 -2.20
N SER A 45 -3.24 -12.62 -1.63
CA SER A 45 -3.79 -13.93 -2.01
C SER A 45 -5.30 -13.89 -2.12
N PHE A 46 -5.87 -14.87 -2.84
CA PHE A 46 -7.28 -15.00 -3.12
C PHE A 46 -7.80 -16.31 -2.53
N GLY A 47 -9.00 -16.24 -1.96
CA GLY A 47 -9.75 -17.40 -1.51
C GLY A 47 -10.96 -17.64 -2.42
N TYR A 48 -11.41 -18.87 -2.46
CA TYR A 48 -12.48 -19.31 -3.36
C TYR A 48 -13.54 -20.03 -2.58
N ASP A 49 -14.79 -19.86 -3.02
CA ASP A 49 -15.95 -20.62 -2.55
C ASP A 49 -16.69 -21.25 -3.74
N GLY A 50 -17.36 -22.35 -3.50
CA GLY A 50 -18.11 -23.08 -4.49
C GLY A 50 -17.76 -24.56 -4.58
N LEU A 51 -18.44 -25.26 -5.50
CA LEU A 51 -18.16 -26.66 -5.80
C LEU A 51 -17.00 -26.77 -6.81
N ALA A 52 -16.24 -27.84 -6.73
CA ALA A 52 -15.14 -28.12 -7.64
C ALA A 52 -15.57 -27.96 -9.13
N GLY A 53 -14.88 -27.07 -9.83
CA GLY A 53 -15.18 -26.70 -11.23
C GLY A 53 -16.15 -25.52 -11.42
N ALA A 54 -16.70 -24.95 -10.31
CA ALA A 54 -17.51 -23.74 -10.32
C ALA A 54 -17.10 -22.81 -9.15
N GLU A 55 -15.82 -22.79 -8.83
CA GLU A 55 -15.25 -21.94 -7.77
C GLU A 55 -15.24 -20.48 -8.21
N MET A 56 -15.65 -19.59 -7.29
CA MET A 56 -15.60 -18.14 -7.49
C MET A 56 -14.78 -17.51 -6.37
N ILE A 57 -14.13 -16.39 -6.68
CA ILE A 57 -13.39 -15.63 -5.68
C ILE A 57 -14.39 -15.14 -4.63
N SER A 58 -14.16 -15.55 -3.38
CA SER A 58 -14.96 -15.15 -2.21
C SER A 58 -14.20 -14.20 -1.30
N ASP A 59 -12.86 -14.31 -1.28
CA ASP A 59 -12.00 -13.66 -0.30
C ASP A 59 -10.75 -13.07 -0.95
N ILE A 60 -10.30 -11.95 -0.40
CA ILE A 60 -8.99 -11.37 -0.72
C ILE A 60 -8.26 -11.11 0.59
N PHE A 61 -7.01 -11.53 0.66
CA PHE A 61 -6.13 -11.31 1.79
C PHE A 61 -4.94 -10.43 1.36
N VAL A 62 -4.66 -9.41 2.16
CA VAL A 62 -3.42 -8.64 2.09
C VAL A 62 -2.72 -8.76 3.43
N LYS A 63 -1.59 -9.45 3.46
CA LYS A 63 -0.82 -9.72 4.67
C LYS A 63 0.54 -9.05 4.61
N ASP A 64 0.94 -8.43 5.70
CA ASP A 64 2.25 -7.82 5.87
C ASP A 64 2.91 -8.23 7.19
N ASN A 65 4.21 -8.03 7.27
CA ASN A 65 5.02 -8.17 8.48
C ASN A 65 5.56 -6.84 8.99
N GLY A 66 4.80 -5.76 8.83
CA GLY A 66 5.14 -4.43 9.34
C GLY A 66 5.01 -4.31 10.86
N HIS A 67 5.06 -3.10 11.37
CA HIS A 67 5.02 -2.86 12.83
C HIS A 67 3.62 -3.07 13.45
N GLY A 68 2.59 -3.33 12.64
CA GLY A 68 1.20 -3.43 13.10
C GLY A 68 0.62 -2.06 13.47
N ILE A 69 -0.55 -2.07 14.11
CA ILE A 69 -1.27 -0.87 14.50
C ILE A 69 -1.36 -0.87 16.04
N PRO A 70 -0.68 0.05 16.76
CA PRO A 70 -0.83 0.18 18.20
C PRO A 70 -2.27 0.47 18.59
N PHE A 71 -2.77 -0.20 19.64
CA PHE A 71 -4.18 -0.12 20.02
C PHE A 71 -4.61 1.28 20.43
N GLU A 72 -3.76 2.01 21.11
CA GLU A 72 -3.96 3.39 21.52
C GLU A 72 -4.13 4.35 20.34
N LEU A 73 -3.57 4.01 19.16
CA LEU A 73 -3.63 4.81 17.95
C LEU A 73 -4.82 4.45 17.03
N VAL A 74 -5.51 3.34 17.30
CA VAL A 74 -6.59 2.87 16.42
C VAL A 74 -7.73 3.88 16.29
N SER A 75 -8.09 4.56 17.38
CA SER A 75 -9.13 5.60 17.36
C SER A 75 -8.72 6.80 16.50
N GLU A 76 -7.44 7.12 16.47
CA GLU A 76 -6.91 8.18 15.61
C GLU A 76 -6.87 7.74 14.15
N TYR A 77 -6.42 6.53 13.89
CA TYR A 77 -6.29 6.01 12.52
C TYR A 77 -7.64 5.70 11.88
N PHE A 78 -8.57 5.10 12.60
CA PHE A 78 -9.85 4.67 12.04
C PHE A 78 -11.04 5.56 12.47
N GLY A 79 -10.92 6.33 13.53
CA GLY A 79 -12.01 7.20 14.03
C GLY A 79 -12.05 8.58 13.38
N LYS A 80 -10.97 9.01 12.70
CA LYS A 80 -10.88 10.35 12.08
C LYS A 80 -10.59 10.23 10.60
N TYR A 81 -11.62 10.32 9.79
CA TYR A 81 -11.46 10.32 8.33
C TYR A 81 -10.69 11.56 7.87
N GLY A 82 -9.76 11.36 6.92
CA GLY A 82 -8.95 12.45 6.39
C GLY A 82 -7.78 12.86 7.29
N ARG A 83 -7.60 12.24 8.47
CA ARG A 83 -6.38 12.40 9.27
C ARG A 83 -5.47 11.20 9.12
N SER A 84 -4.19 11.48 9.02
CA SER A 84 -3.14 10.47 9.00
C SER A 84 -2.01 10.95 9.90
N GLN A 85 -1.42 10.06 10.71
CA GLN A 85 -0.17 10.37 11.43
C GLN A 85 0.95 10.84 10.49
N LYS A 86 0.91 10.41 9.24
CA LYS A 86 1.80 10.85 8.17
C LYS A 86 1.76 12.36 7.91
N THR A 87 0.79 13.06 8.49
CA THR A 87 0.72 14.53 8.48
C THR A 87 1.69 15.17 9.48
N TYR A 88 2.08 14.46 10.54
CA TYR A 88 2.96 14.94 11.60
C TYR A 88 4.40 14.45 11.46
N SER A 89 4.64 13.43 10.68
CA SER A 89 5.96 12.91 10.37
C SER A 89 6.02 12.52 8.89
N ASP A 90 7.09 12.92 8.22
CA ASP A 90 7.32 12.51 6.82
C ASP A 90 7.91 11.11 6.71
N LYS A 91 8.29 10.48 7.82
CA LYS A 91 8.98 9.19 7.85
C LYS A 91 8.37 8.21 8.85
N SER A 92 8.41 6.94 8.49
CA SER A 92 8.10 5.81 9.35
C SER A 92 9.14 5.65 10.49
N PRO A 93 8.88 4.81 11.50
CA PRO A 93 9.85 4.49 12.55
C PRO A 93 11.21 4.02 12.03
N ASN A 94 11.25 3.29 10.92
CA ASN A 94 12.50 2.82 10.29
C ASN A 94 13.04 3.78 9.21
N GLY A 95 12.49 4.99 9.11
CA GLY A 95 12.99 6.06 8.26
C GLY A 95 12.51 6.03 6.80
N ARG A 96 11.55 5.16 6.44
CA ARG A 96 10.91 5.18 5.12
C ARG A 96 10.04 6.43 4.99
N ILE A 97 10.08 7.05 3.82
CA ILE A 97 9.18 8.17 3.52
C ILE A 97 7.78 7.64 3.32
N TYR A 98 6.82 8.21 4.03
CA TYR A 98 5.42 7.85 3.88
C TYR A 98 4.87 8.25 2.51
N HIS A 99 4.15 7.32 1.89
CA HIS A 99 3.51 7.57 0.59
C HIS A 99 2.18 8.32 0.73
N GLY A 100 1.29 7.88 1.58
CA GLY A 100 -0.07 8.43 1.69
C GLY A 100 -0.24 9.40 2.85
N LYS A 101 -0.74 10.62 2.58
CA LYS A 101 -0.98 11.63 3.65
C LYS A 101 -2.47 11.87 3.97
N LEU A 102 -3.39 11.38 3.14
CA LEU A 102 -4.81 11.74 3.21
C LEU A 102 -5.66 10.87 4.16
N GLY A 103 -5.12 9.76 4.69
CA GLY A 103 -5.83 8.89 5.63
C GLY A 103 -7.14 8.28 5.11
N GLN A 104 -7.30 8.15 3.79
CA GLN A 104 -8.52 7.64 3.13
C GLN A 104 -8.36 6.19 2.65
N GLY A 105 -7.13 5.73 2.42
CA GLY A 105 -6.82 4.47 1.74
C GLY A 105 -7.42 3.23 2.40
N ARG A 106 -7.49 3.20 3.74
CA ARG A 106 -8.02 2.06 4.51
C ARG A 106 -9.49 1.74 4.24
N TYR A 107 -10.27 2.74 3.81
CA TYR A 107 -11.69 2.56 3.47
C TYR A 107 -11.90 2.16 2.01
N LYS A 108 -10.92 2.33 1.15
CA LYS A 108 -11.02 1.93 -0.27
C LYS A 108 -11.23 0.44 -0.44
N SER A 109 -10.85 -0.37 0.56
CA SER A 109 -11.12 -1.81 0.59
C SER A 109 -12.61 -2.16 0.44
N LEU A 110 -13.53 -1.27 0.85
CA LEU A 110 -14.97 -1.40 0.62
C LEU A 110 -15.38 -1.30 -0.87
N ALA A 111 -14.49 -0.85 -1.76
CA ALA A 111 -14.69 -0.95 -3.20
C ALA A 111 -14.60 -2.40 -3.71
N ILE A 112 -14.02 -3.31 -2.93
CA ILE A 112 -13.86 -4.73 -3.25
C ILE A 112 -15.03 -5.54 -2.68
N GLY A 113 -15.16 -5.57 -1.35
CA GLY A 113 -16.15 -6.39 -0.64
C GLY A 113 -16.89 -5.62 0.44
N ASN A 114 -17.97 -6.20 0.93
CA ASN A 114 -18.85 -5.59 1.92
C ASN A 114 -18.34 -5.72 3.36
N PHE A 115 -17.41 -6.63 3.60
CA PHE A 115 -16.82 -6.91 4.90
C PHE A 115 -15.32 -6.79 4.81
N VAL A 116 -14.73 -6.00 5.68
CA VAL A 116 -13.27 -5.82 5.76
C VAL A 116 -12.83 -6.01 7.19
N HIS A 117 -12.01 -7.03 7.40
CA HIS A 117 -11.45 -7.38 8.70
C HIS A 117 -9.95 -7.09 8.69
N TRP A 118 -9.50 -6.32 9.65
CA TRP A 118 -8.09 -6.06 9.92
C TRP A 118 -7.71 -6.82 11.17
N LYS A 119 -6.87 -7.82 11.06
CA LYS A 119 -6.23 -8.48 12.19
C LYS A 119 -4.81 -7.97 12.29
N THR A 120 -4.51 -7.25 13.36
CA THR A 120 -3.21 -6.62 13.53
C THR A 120 -2.54 -7.08 14.81
N THR A 121 -1.23 -7.32 14.71
CA THR A 121 -0.36 -7.65 15.83
C THR A 121 0.71 -6.58 15.91
N TYR A 122 0.89 -5.98 17.08
CA TYR A 122 1.90 -4.97 17.34
C TYR A 122 2.71 -5.29 18.58
N ARG A 123 3.91 -4.75 18.67
CA ARG A 123 4.75 -4.86 19.86
C ARG A 123 4.53 -3.64 20.73
N ALA A 124 4.08 -3.83 21.97
CA ALA A 124 3.85 -2.77 22.92
C ALA A 124 5.14 -2.35 23.66
N GLU A 125 5.06 -1.29 24.45
CA GLU A 125 6.17 -0.77 25.25
C GLU A 125 6.70 -1.78 26.28
N ASP A 126 5.83 -2.67 26.79
CA ASP A 126 6.20 -3.78 27.68
C ASP A 126 6.92 -4.93 26.96
N THR A 127 7.25 -4.74 25.67
CA THR A 127 7.92 -5.70 24.78
C THR A 127 7.12 -6.92 24.38
N LYS A 128 5.87 -7.06 24.83
CA LYS A 128 4.95 -8.13 24.45
C LYS A 128 4.24 -7.80 23.15
N TYR A 129 3.75 -8.84 22.50
CA TYR A 129 2.90 -8.71 21.34
C TYR A 129 1.43 -8.77 21.76
N TYR A 130 0.63 -7.91 21.14
CA TYR A 130 -0.82 -7.88 21.31
C TYR A 130 -1.49 -7.98 19.95
N THR A 131 -2.54 -8.78 19.87
CA THR A 131 -3.32 -8.97 18.66
C THR A 131 -4.77 -8.57 18.90
N TYR A 132 -5.34 -7.80 17.98
CA TYR A 132 -6.74 -7.40 18.01
C TYR A 132 -7.31 -7.26 16.61
N GLU A 133 -8.62 -7.08 16.50
CA GLU A 133 -9.33 -7.01 15.25
C GLU A 133 -10.11 -5.70 15.09
N ILE A 134 -10.17 -5.21 13.85
CA ILE A 134 -10.96 -4.06 13.44
C ILE A 134 -11.87 -4.54 12.32
N GLN A 135 -13.16 -4.23 12.38
CA GLN A 135 -14.15 -4.63 11.39
C GLN A 135 -14.84 -3.41 10.79
N ILE A 136 -14.92 -3.38 9.47
CA ILE A 136 -15.60 -2.34 8.69
C ILE A 136 -16.66 -3.02 7.85
N LEU A 137 -17.91 -2.58 7.97
CA LEU A 137 -19.05 -3.11 7.23
C LEU A 137 -19.59 -2.04 6.27
N SER A 138 -19.86 -2.42 5.03
CA SER A 138 -20.44 -1.49 4.05
C SER A 138 -21.84 -1.03 4.42
N SER A 139 -22.61 -1.83 5.18
CA SER A 139 -23.94 -1.51 5.66
C SER A 139 -23.97 -0.53 6.84
N SER A 140 -22.88 -0.47 7.61
CA SER A 140 -22.74 0.45 8.75
C SER A 140 -21.48 1.31 8.61
N ARG A 141 -21.34 1.92 7.46
CA ARG A 141 -20.14 2.59 6.91
C ARG A 141 -19.47 3.60 7.86
N MET A 142 -20.24 4.18 8.78
CA MET A 142 -19.74 5.16 9.75
C MET A 142 -19.34 4.51 11.08
N ASN A 143 -19.65 3.24 11.29
CA ASN A 143 -19.36 2.52 12.52
C ASN A 143 -18.31 1.45 12.27
N ILE A 144 -17.22 1.54 13.00
CA ILE A 144 -16.12 0.55 12.99
C ILE A 144 -16.20 -0.20 14.32
N SER A 145 -16.13 -1.51 14.26
CA SER A 145 -16.04 -2.35 15.45
C SER A 145 -14.57 -2.70 15.74
N ILE A 146 -14.16 -2.58 16.97
CA ILE A 146 -12.80 -2.86 17.44
C ILE A 146 -12.91 -3.82 18.62
N SER A 147 -12.00 -4.79 18.75
CA SER A 147 -11.91 -5.64 19.93
C SER A 147 -11.87 -4.81 21.21
N GLU A 148 -12.68 -5.16 22.20
CA GLU A 148 -12.74 -4.41 23.46
C GLU A 148 -11.61 -4.78 24.41
N GLU A 149 -11.13 -6.01 24.33
CA GLU A 149 -10.11 -6.55 25.22
C GLU A 149 -8.84 -6.82 24.42
N LEU A 150 -7.70 -6.45 25.01
CA LEU A 150 -6.38 -6.77 24.52
C LEU A 150 -5.80 -7.89 25.39
N GLU A 151 -5.53 -9.01 24.75
CA GLU A 151 -4.79 -10.09 25.39
C GLU A 151 -3.38 -10.19 24.80
N PRO A 152 -2.37 -10.52 25.62
CA PRO A 152 -1.06 -10.87 25.10
C PRO A 152 -1.18 -12.00 24.10
N SER A 153 -0.47 -11.86 22.99
CA SER A 153 -0.46 -12.86 21.91
C SER A 153 0.83 -13.68 22.00
N ASP A 154 0.75 -14.97 21.70
CA ASP A 154 1.93 -15.84 21.52
C ASP A 154 2.69 -15.53 20.22
N ALA A 155 2.30 -14.50 19.49
CA ALA A 155 2.99 -14.04 18.28
C ALA A 155 4.44 -13.64 18.59
N THR A 156 5.32 -13.99 17.68
CA THR A 156 6.76 -13.68 17.76
C THR A 156 7.16 -12.49 16.90
N HIS A 157 6.22 -11.96 16.13
CA HIS A 157 6.42 -10.83 15.22
C HIS A 157 5.14 -10.01 15.05
N SER A 158 5.31 -8.75 14.69
CA SER A 158 4.23 -7.83 14.32
C SER A 158 3.81 -8.02 12.86
N GLY A 159 2.68 -7.44 12.49
CA GLY A 159 2.16 -7.41 11.13
C GLY A 159 0.65 -7.21 11.10
N THR A 160 0.11 -7.07 9.90
CA THR A 160 -1.33 -6.89 9.69
C THR A 160 -1.81 -7.83 8.58
N THR A 161 -2.99 -8.39 8.77
CA THR A 161 -3.74 -9.10 7.73
C THR A 161 -5.05 -8.38 7.49
N VAL A 162 -5.27 -7.93 6.28
CA VAL A 162 -6.55 -7.39 5.83
C VAL A 162 -7.27 -8.47 5.05
N HIS A 163 -8.42 -8.90 5.56
CA HIS A 163 -9.30 -9.87 4.93
C HIS A 163 -10.55 -9.16 4.42
N ILE A 164 -10.82 -9.27 3.13
CA ILE A 164 -11.94 -8.67 2.45
C ILE A 164 -12.81 -9.79 1.89
N HIS A 165 -14.10 -9.79 2.24
CA HIS A 165 -15.04 -10.79 1.77
C HIS A 165 -16.45 -10.19 1.54
N GLY A 166 -17.42 -11.05 1.16
CA GLY A 166 -18.75 -10.59 0.78
C GLY A 166 -18.69 -9.74 -0.50
N ILE A 167 -18.03 -10.26 -1.52
CA ILE A 167 -17.88 -9.60 -2.82
C ILE A 167 -19.26 -9.56 -3.49
N PRO A 168 -19.81 -8.38 -3.83
CA PRO A 168 -21.09 -8.30 -4.53
C PRO A 168 -21.03 -8.89 -5.94
N ASP A 169 -22.12 -9.51 -6.40
CA ASP A 169 -22.20 -10.18 -7.69
C ASP A 169 -21.78 -9.28 -8.86
N GLU A 170 -22.16 -8.00 -8.81
CA GLU A 170 -21.81 -7.02 -9.83
C GLU A 170 -20.32 -6.72 -9.91
N ARG A 171 -19.53 -7.09 -8.89
CA ARG A 171 -18.08 -6.89 -8.83
C ARG A 171 -17.28 -8.13 -9.16
N ILE A 172 -17.87 -9.31 -9.15
CA ILE A 172 -17.17 -10.59 -9.35
C ILE A 172 -16.31 -10.55 -10.61
N ASN A 173 -16.85 -10.12 -11.75
CA ASN A 173 -16.10 -10.05 -13.01
C ASN A 173 -14.90 -9.09 -12.95
N THR A 174 -15.01 -8.01 -12.17
CA THR A 174 -13.92 -7.06 -12.00
C THR A 174 -12.84 -7.65 -11.08
N ILE A 175 -13.26 -8.33 -10.03
CA ILE A 175 -12.37 -8.95 -9.05
C ILE A 175 -11.64 -10.15 -9.67
N SER A 176 -12.31 -10.97 -10.48
CA SER A 176 -11.66 -12.07 -11.21
C SER A 176 -10.52 -11.58 -12.11
N LYS A 177 -10.65 -10.38 -12.71
CA LYS A 177 -9.56 -9.78 -13.48
C LYS A 177 -8.39 -9.31 -12.60
N LEU A 178 -8.61 -9.01 -11.34
CA LEU A 178 -7.52 -8.66 -10.41
C LEU A 178 -6.71 -9.89 -10.01
N GLU A 179 -7.35 -11.06 -9.92
CA GLU A 179 -6.66 -12.31 -9.66
C GLU A 179 -5.62 -12.64 -10.74
N GLU A 180 -5.92 -12.29 -11.99
CA GLU A 180 -5.04 -12.55 -13.12
C GLU A 180 -3.75 -11.72 -13.00
N ASN A 181 -2.63 -12.40 -12.78
CA ASN A 181 -1.31 -11.77 -12.66
C ASN A 181 -0.98 -10.88 -13.86
N GLU A 182 -1.42 -11.23 -15.05
CA GLU A 182 -1.21 -10.47 -16.29
C GLU A 182 -1.83 -9.07 -16.23
N ASN A 183 -2.93 -8.90 -15.48
CA ASN A 183 -3.60 -7.61 -15.32
C ASN A 183 -3.00 -6.77 -14.19
N MET A 184 -2.53 -7.40 -13.12
CA MET A 184 -2.09 -6.68 -11.92
C MET A 184 -0.59 -6.46 -11.83
N LEU A 185 0.25 -7.42 -12.23
CA LEU A 185 1.70 -7.26 -12.14
C LEU A 185 2.24 -6.02 -12.88
N PRO A 186 1.76 -5.69 -14.10
CA PRO A 186 2.15 -4.45 -14.74
C PRO A 186 1.82 -3.19 -13.90
N GLU A 187 0.64 -3.14 -13.32
CA GLU A 187 0.19 -2.03 -12.48
C GLU A 187 1.00 -1.91 -11.19
N LEU A 188 1.33 -3.05 -10.56
CA LEU A 188 2.15 -3.08 -9.37
C LEU A 188 3.59 -2.67 -9.67
N LEU A 189 4.15 -3.14 -10.77
CA LEU A 189 5.44 -2.68 -11.26
C LEU A 189 5.43 -1.18 -11.50
N ALA A 190 4.37 -0.64 -12.15
CA ALA A 190 4.21 0.78 -12.37
C ALA A 190 4.28 1.59 -11.10
N THR A 191 3.58 1.11 -10.10
CA THR A 191 3.39 1.82 -8.85
C THR A 191 4.61 1.68 -7.93
N PHE A 192 5.18 0.47 -7.83
CA PHE A 192 6.14 0.14 -6.78
C PHE A 192 7.59 -0.01 -7.27
N ALA A 193 7.86 -0.04 -8.59
CA ALA A 193 9.21 -0.25 -9.11
C ALA A 193 10.27 0.70 -8.51
N PRO A 194 10.05 2.01 -8.41
CA PRO A 194 11.04 2.91 -7.82
C PRO A 194 11.39 2.55 -6.38
N TYR A 195 10.38 2.19 -5.62
CA TYR A 195 10.51 1.86 -4.20
C TYR A 195 11.17 0.50 -3.98
N LEU A 196 10.81 -0.52 -4.77
CA LEU A 196 11.43 -1.84 -4.72
C LEU A 196 12.88 -1.81 -5.21
N LEU A 197 13.24 -0.89 -6.12
CA LEU A 197 14.63 -0.68 -6.53
C LEU A 197 15.45 0.07 -5.48
N ALA A 198 14.82 0.97 -4.70
CA ALA A 198 15.46 1.72 -3.62
C ALA A 198 15.61 0.87 -2.33
N TYR A 199 14.64 0.02 -2.06
CA TYR A 199 14.57 -0.82 -0.86
C TYR A 199 14.56 -2.31 -1.26
N SER A 200 15.74 -2.86 -1.51
CA SER A 200 15.90 -4.24 -2.00
C SER A 200 15.49 -5.33 -0.99
N ASP A 201 15.23 -4.96 0.27
CA ASP A 201 14.75 -5.85 1.33
C ASP A 201 13.21 -5.95 1.38
N ILE A 202 12.50 -5.23 0.52
CA ILE A 202 11.05 -5.30 0.39
C ILE A 202 10.68 -6.31 -0.69
N THR A 203 9.77 -7.20 -0.35
CA THR A 203 9.19 -8.18 -1.28
C THR A 203 7.66 -8.02 -1.31
N ILE A 204 7.10 -7.86 -2.50
CA ILE A 204 5.66 -7.92 -2.74
C ILE A 204 5.39 -9.19 -3.54
N ASN A 205 4.57 -10.08 -2.99
CA ASN A 205 4.04 -11.24 -3.68
C ASN A 205 2.56 -10.99 -4.02
N TYR A 206 2.20 -11.21 -5.24
CA TYR A 206 0.84 -11.09 -5.71
C TYR A 206 0.39 -12.39 -6.35
N ASN A 207 -0.61 -13.05 -5.77
CA ASN A 207 -1.14 -14.33 -6.20
C ASN A 207 -0.01 -15.34 -6.55
N GLY A 208 0.90 -15.54 -5.60
CA GLY A 208 2.03 -16.46 -5.74
C GLY A 208 3.19 -15.99 -6.62
N VAL A 209 3.10 -14.79 -7.23
CA VAL A 209 4.17 -14.25 -8.07
C VAL A 209 4.82 -13.03 -7.42
N THR A 210 6.14 -13.05 -7.30
CA THR A 210 6.90 -11.92 -6.76
C THR A 210 7.03 -10.79 -7.79
N VAL A 211 6.72 -9.57 -7.36
CA VAL A 211 6.91 -8.34 -8.16
C VAL A 211 8.39 -8.01 -8.23
N ARG A 212 9.01 -8.15 -9.41
CA ARG A 212 10.45 -8.00 -9.65
C ARG A 212 10.74 -6.93 -10.71
N PRO A 213 10.94 -5.66 -10.33
CA PRO A 213 11.20 -4.58 -11.28
C PRO A 213 12.48 -4.82 -12.11
N GLU A 214 13.51 -5.40 -11.51
CA GLU A 214 14.79 -5.66 -12.15
C GLU A 214 14.64 -6.55 -13.39
N THR A 215 13.67 -7.45 -13.41
CA THR A 215 13.40 -8.33 -14.57
C THR A 215 12.84 -7.56 -15.77
N GLN A 216 12.28 -6.39 -15.54
CA GLN A 216 11.70 -5.54 -16.57
C GLN A 216 12.64 -4.46 -17.10
N ILE A 217 13.83 -4.35 -16.54
CA ILE A 217 14.86 -3.42 -17.03
C ILE A 217 15.43 -3.94 -18.34
N LYS A 218 15.33 -3.14 -19.41
CA LYS A 218 15.95 -3.42 -20.70
C LYS A 218 17.37 -2.85 -20.77
N LYS A 219 17.56 -1.64 -20.25
CA LYS A 219 18.86 -0.94 -20.22
C LYS A 219 18.79 0.13 -19.11
N GLN A 220 19.92 0.36 -18.46
CA GLN A 220 20.08 1.47 -17.53
C GLN A 220 21.40 2.20 -17.77
N ALA A 221 21.44 3.47 -17.41
CA ALA A 221 22.63 4.31 -17.44
C ALA A 221 22.56 5.32 -16.30
N GLU A 222 23.71 5.66 -15.75
CA GLU A 222 23.86 6.68 -14.71
C GLU A 222 24.91 7.71 -15.14
N LYS A 223 24.68 8.98 -14.76
CA LYS A 223 25.64 10.06 -15.01
C LYS A 223 25.55 11.07 -13.88
N GLU A 224 26.70 11.44 -13.35
CA GLU A 224 26.79 12.60 -12.44
C GLU A 224 26.62 13.90 -13.24
N VAL A 225 25.86 14.82 -12.67
CA VAL A 225 25.60 16.15 -13.19
C VAL A 225 25.88 17.15 -12.07
N VAL A 226 26.61 18.21 -12.43
CA VAL A 226 26.87 19.33 -11.50
C VAL A 226 26.07 20.52 -11.99
N PHE A 227 25.23 21.05 -11.11
CA PHE A 227 24.49 22.28 -11.35
C PHE A 227 25.23 23.41 -10.67
N GLU A 228 25.72 24.35 -11.47
CA GLU A 228 26.33 25.59 -11.01
C GLU A 228 25.30 26.72 -11.07
N LYS A 229 25.18 27.46 -9.99
CA LYS A 229 24.36 28.66 -9.91
C LYS A 229 25.20 29.77 -9.33
N ASP A 230 25.22 30.93 -9.98
CA ASP A 230 26.01 32.07 -9.59
C ASP A 230 25.80 32.44 -8.10
N GLY A 231 26.88 32.42 -7.34
CA GLY A 231 26.92 32.80 -5.92
C GLY A 231 26.50 31.69 -4.93
N GLU A 232 26.21 30.46 -5.40
CA GLU A 232 25.85 29.32 -4.55
C GLU A 232 26.89 28.19 -4.70
N HIS A 233 26.94 27.28 -3.72
CA HIS A 233 27.72 26.06 -3.84
C HIS A 233 27.15 25.17 -4.92
N PRO A 234 27.99 24.52 -5.77
CA PRO A 234 27.52 23.63 -6.81
C PRO A 234 26.75 22.46 -6.23
N ILE A 235 25.59 22.17 -6.80
CA ILE A 235 24.76 21.02 -6.42
C ILE A 235 25.15 19.84 -7.30
N LYS A 236 25.56 18.74 -6.69
CA LYS A 236 25.84 17.48 -7.38
C LYS A 236 24.61 16.59 -7.32
N ALA A 237 24.25 16.02 -8.46
CA ALA A 237 23.18 15.04 -8.53
C ALA A 237 23.58 13.90 -9.48
N THR A 238 23.05 12.72 -9.24
CA THR A 238 23.16 11.57 -10.15
C THR A 238 21.87 11.41 -10.94
N VAL A 239 21.97 11.41 -12.24
CA VAL A 239 20.84 11.12 -13.14
C VAL A 239 20.91 9.66 -13.52
N LYS A 240 19.91 8.87 -13.10
CA LYS A 240 19.76 7.48 -13.51
C LYS A 240 18.60 7.35 -14.47
N ALA A 241 18.85 6.83 -15.66
CA ALA A 241 17.84 6.54 -16.66
C ALA A 241 17.62 5.03 -16.76
N ILE A 242 16.38 4.59 -16.65
CA ILE A 242 15.96 3.20 -16.80
C ILE A 242 15.05 3.09 -18.01
N ARG A 243 15.45 2.29 -19.01
CA ARG A 243 14.59 1.87 -20.11
C ARG A 243 13.96 0.53 -19.79
N TRP A 244 12.64 0.48 -19.82
CA TRP A 244 11.86 -0.70 -19.53
C TRP A 244 11.64 -1.57 -20.77
N LYS A 245 11.35 -2.85 -20.58
CA LYS A 245 10.95 -3.77 -21.66
C LYS A 245 9.58 -3.40 -22.23
N GLN A 246 8.70 -2.86 -21.39
CA GLN A 246 7.36 -2.41 -21.73
C GLN A 246 7.20 -0.91 -21.45
N SER A 247 6.31 -0.22 -22.15
CA SER A 247 6.12 1.24 -22.04
C SER A 247 5.34 1.68 -20.80
N LEU A 248 5.41 0.93 -19.73
CA LEU A 248 4.51 1.07 -18.59
C LEU A 248 4.78 2.32 -17.72
N PHE A 249 6.02 2.87 -17.67
CA PHE A 249 6.36 3.79 -16.58
C PHE A 249 7.36 4.87 -16.96
N SER A 250 6.89 5.83 -17.71
CA SER A 250 7.73 6.93 -18.13
C SER A 250 7.48 8.15 -17.25
N LYS A 251 8.11 8.15 -16.07
CA LYS A 251 8.03 9.24 -15.10
C LYS A 251 9.41 9.81 -14.80
N LEU A 252 9.43 11.05 -14.37
CA LEU A 252 10.58 11.68 -13.73
C LEU A 252 10.41 11.55 -12.21
N TYR A 253 11.40 10.96 -11.55
CA TYR A 253 11.44 10.80 -10.10
C TYR A 253 12.52 11.70 -9.51
N ILE A 254 12.16 12.49 -8.50
CA ILE A 254 13.11 13.25 -7.69
C ILE A 254 13.35 12.42 -6.43
N CYS A 255 14.58 12.03 -6.21
CA CYS A 255 14.97 11.08 -5.18
C CYS A 255 16.07 11.66 -4.28
N GLY A 256 16.14 11.18 -3.05
CA GLY A 256 17.33 11.36 -2.22
C GLY A 256 18.50 10.49 -2.71
N SER A 257 19.67 10.69 -2.14
CA SER A 257 20.89 9.96 -2.51
C SER A 257 20.78 8.44 -2.40
N SER A 258 19.88 7.94 -1.54
CA SER A 258 19.58 6.50 -1.39
C SER A 258 18.58 5.96 -2.44
N GLY A 259 18.11 6.78 -3.37
CA GLY A 259 17.09 6.39 -4.36
C GLY A 259 15.64 6.49 -3.90
N VAL A 260 15.42 6.95 -2.67
CA VAL A 260 14.08 7.15 -2.11
C VAL A 260 13.35 8.26 -2.84
N VAL A 261 12.16 7.98 -3.34
CA VAL A 261 11.35 8.93 -4.11
C VAL A 261 10.70 9.96 -3.18
N TYR A 262 11.00 11.24 -3.41
CA TYR A 262 10.35 12.38 -2.75
C TYR A 262 9.21 12.97 -3.57
N ASN A 263 9.36 12.95 -4.90
CA ASN A 263 8.36 13.49 -5.83
C ASN A 263 8.40 12.73 -7.14
N GLU A 264 7.26 12.63 -7.79
CA GLU A 264 7.13 12.06 -9.12
C GLU A 264 6.35 13.00 -10.05
N GLN A 265 6.77 13.03 -11.31
CA GLN A 265 6.13 13.85 -12.35
C GLN A 265 5.94 13.06 -13.63
N ASP A 266 4.76 13.17 -14.21
CA ASP A 266 4.50 12.66 -15.54
C ASP A 266 5.20 13.53 -16.60
N TYR A 267 5.96 12.87 -17.47
CA TYR A 267 6.67 13.57 -18.53
C TYR A 267 6.40 12.91 -19.88
N SER A 268 5.65 13.60 -20.73
CA SER A 268 5.12 13.04 -21.99
C SER A 268 6.21 12.58 -22.98
N LEU A 269 7.40 13.18 -22.96
CA LEU A 269 8.52 12.76 -23.80
C LEU A 269 9.11 11.41 -23.38
N LEU A 270 9.01 11.06 -22.10
CA LEU A 270 9.52 9.78 -21.59
C LEU A 270 8.56 8.64 -21.94
N SER A 271 7.26 8.90 -21.98
CA SER A 271 6.23 7.88 -22.25
C SER A 271 6.41 7.18 -23.60
N ARG A 272 6.84 7.91 -24.62
CA ARG A 272 7.10 7.37 -25.96
C ARG A 272 8.28 6.39 -26.01
N ASN A 273 9.18 6.46 -25.04
CA ASN A 273 10.44 5.71 -25.04
C ASN A 273 10.51 4.63 -23.93
N ALA A 274 9.41 4.36 -23.23
CA ALA A 274 9.38 3.43 -22.10
C ALA A 274 10.54 3.69 -21.10
N THR A 275 10.76 4.95 -20.73
CA THR A 275 11.93 5.38 -19.96
C THR A 275 11.49 6.12 -18.70
N SER A 276 12.05 5.75 -17.55
CA SER A 276 11.98 6.52 -16.31
C SER A 276 13.32 7.18 -16.04
N ILE A 277 13.28 8.39 -15.49
CA ILE A 277 14.46 9.13 -15.06
C ILE A 277 14.38 9.37 -13.56
N TYR A 278 15.46 9.07 -12.85
CA TYR A 278 15.63 9.29 -11.42
C TYR A 278 16.70 10.36 -11.25
N LEU A 279 16.37 11.42 -10.57
CA LEU A 279 17.30 12.47 -10.15
C LEU A 279 17.63 12.23 -8.67
N LEU A 280 18.85 11.78 -8.41
CA LEU A 280 19.38 11.43 -7.09
C LEU A 280 20.25 12.56 -6.61
N GLY A 281 19.91 13.18 -5.46
CA GLY A 281 20.64 14.32 -4.90
C GLY A 281 20.83 14.24 -3.40
#